data_f6eb7959142ad1a498189b785a6bb30d
#
_entry.id   f6eb7959142ad1a498189b785a6bb30d
#
_cell.length_a   1.000
_cell.length_b   1.000
_cell.length_c   1.000
_cell.angle_alpha   90.00
_cell.angle_beta   90.00
_cell.angle_gamma   90.00
#
_symmetry.space_group_name_H-M   'P 1'
#
loop_
_entity.id
_entity.type
_entity.pdbx_description
1 polymer ?
#
loop_
_entity_poly.entity_id
_entity_poly.type
_entity_poly.pdbx_seq_one_letter_code
_entity_poly.pdbx_strand_id
1 'polypeptide(L)'
;MIEQESRAGEGISSRNSGVIHAGMYYPKESLKTKFCIEGNKLLYEYAELKNISHKKTGKFIIASHENELANLNKIFLQGKSNGVDLRESTLEEVKKKEPELDIAGALFSPETGIIDVPEFITSLEGDIQHNHGIVSFNTNFLSAKRNGKAFSIKCFDEKEFEIKSSYLINSAGLGSENVSSSVSPLSEEFTHKIHYAKGHYFKYSGVNPFDALIYPLPSESSQGLHVGFDMSYQLRFGPDISWVDEIDYAFDESLKEKFIHSI
;
A
#
# COMPACT_ATOMS: atom_id res chain seq x y z
N MET A 1 7.63 4.71 20.78
CA MET A 1 7.73 5.04 19.35
C MET A 1 7.94 6.54 19.22
N ILE A 2 8.76 6.99 18.29
CA ILE A 2 8.90 8.43 17.95
C ILE A 2 8.36 8.64 16.54
N GLU A 3 7.68 9.77 16.33
CA GLU A 3 7.05 10.19 15.08
C GLU A 3 7.34 11.67 14.85
N GLN A 4 7.84 12.01 13.66
CA GLN A 4 8.20 13.40 13.35
C GLN A 4 6.98 14.29 13.12
N GLU A 5 5.88 13.72 12.68
CA GLU A 5 4.66 14.45 12.40
C GLU A 5 3.82 14.68 13.66
N SER A 6 2.80 15.52 13.53
CA SER A 6 1.94 15.91 14.67
C SER A 6 0.96 14.81 15.09
N ARG A 7 0.77 13.79 14.27
CA ARG A 7 -0.10 12.63 14.50
C ARG A 7 0.36 11.42 13.68
N ALA A 8 -0.14 10.24 14.03
CA ALA A 8 0.14 9.03 13.30
C ALA A 8 -0.50 9.06 11.89
N GLY A 9 0.21 8.50 10.91
CA GLY A 9 -0.31 8.28 9.57
C GLY A 9 -0.20 9.45 8.59
N GLU A 10 0.45 10.55 8.93
CA GLU A 10 0.56 11.72 8.04
C GLU A 10 1.47 11.52 6.82
N GLY A 11 2.32 10.50 6.83
CA GLY A 11 3.15 10.12 5.69
C GLY A 11 2.38 9.36 4.60
N ILE A 12 3.01 8.30 4.06
CA ILE A 12 2.41 7.44 3.02
C ILE A 12 1.19 6.65 3.51
N SER A 13 1.01 6.49 4.82
CA SER A 13 -0.17 5.82 5.37
C SER A 13 -1.48 6.59 5.13
N SER A 14 -1.44 7.90 4.89
CA SER A 14 -2.59 8.70 4.45
C SER A 14 -2.70 8.84 2.92
N ARG A 15 -1.71 8.29 2.17
CA ARG A 15 -1.57 8.46 0.73
C ARG A 15 -1.43 7.10 0.04
N ASN A 16 -2.45 6.27 0.19
CA ASN A 16 -2.50 4.93 -0.37
C ASN A 16 -3.91 4.62 -0.90
N SER A 17 -4.06 3.45 -1.51
CA SER A 17 -5.32 3.02 -2.08
C SER A 17 -6.31 2.43 -1.06
N GLY A 18 -5.91 2.19 0.19
CA GLY A 18 -6.72 1.48 1.17
C GLY A 18 -7.06 0.04 0.78
N VAL A 19 -6.32 -0.56 -0.15
CA VAL A 19 -6.58 -1.91 -0.66
C VAL A 19 -5.86 -2.96 0.16
N ILE A 20 -6.61 -3.96 0.61
CA ILE A 20 -6.08 -5.19 1.21
C ILE A 20 -5.70 -6.14 0.07
N HIS A 21 -4.41 -6.19 -0.27
CA HIS A 21 -3.88 -7.02 -1.36
C HIS A 21 -3.77 -8.50 -0.97
N ALA A 22 -3.90 -9.41 -1.97
CA ALA A 22 -3.81 -10.86 -1.76
C ALA A 22 -2.45 -11.50 -2.11
N GLY A 23 -1.50 -10.76 -2.73
CA GLY A 23 -0.12 -11.24 -2.94
C GLY A 23 0.17 -11.97 -4.25
N MET A 24 -0.68 -11.85 -5.27
CA MET A 24 -0.57 -12.60 -6.52
C MET A 24 0.56 -12.18 -7.46
N TYR A 25 1.00 -10.91 -7.39
CA TYR A 25 1.91 -10.33 -8.39
C TYR A 25 3.40 -10.52 -8.10
N TYR A 26 3.76 -10.87 -6.88
CA TYR A 26 5.15 -10.80 -6.43
C TYR A 26 5.88 -12.13 -6.60
N PRO A 27 7.23 -12.13 -6.76
CA PRO A 27 8.01 -13.37 -6.83
C PRO A 27 7.79 -14.25 -5.60
N LYS A 28 7.61 -15.56 -5.81
CA LYS A 28 7.21 -16.54 -4.80
C LYS A 28 8.04 -16.49 -3.51
N GLU A 29 9.37 -16.40 -3.64
CA GLU A 29 10.30 -16.46 -2.50
C GLU A 29 10.55 -15.08 -1.86
N SER A 30 9.87 -14.02 -2.32
CA SER A 30 10.09 -12.68 -1.75
C SER A 30 9.39 -12.50 -0.41
N LEU A 31 10.02 -11.74 0.49
CA LEU A 31 9.39 -11.29 1.73
C LEU A 31 8.09 -10.54 1.48
N LYS A 32 8.00 -9.81 0.36
CA LYS A 32 6.80 -9.09 -0.05
C LYS A 32 5.64 -10.04 -0.31
N THR A 33 5.86 -11.19 -0.98
CA THR A 33 4.85 -12.23 -1.17
C THR A 33 4.39 -12.80 0.16
N LYS A 34 5.35 -13.24 0.97
CA LYS A 34 5.08 -13.83 2.28
C LYS A 34 4.25 -12.90 3.15
N PHE A 35 4.72 -11.68 3.37
CA PHE A 35 4.04 -10.74 4.24
C PHE A 35 2.73 -10.19 3.66
N CYS A 36 2.57 -10.15 2.32
CA CYS A 36 1.30 -9.77 1.73
C CYS A 36 0.23 -10.84 1.97
N ILE A 37 0.56 -12.13 1.82
CA ILE A 37 -0.37 -13.24 2.03
C ILE A 37 -0.72 -13.41 3.51
N GLU A 38 0.29 -13.42 4.39
CA GLU A 38 0.08 -13.52 5.83
C GLU A 38 -0.65 -12.28 6.36
N GLY A 39 -0.21 -11.09 5.93
CA GLY A 39 -0.78 -9.81 6.32
C GLY A 39 -2.23 -9.63 5.85
N ASN A 40 -2.63 -10.17 4.71
CA ASN A 40 -4.02 -10.17 4.26
C ASN A 40 -4.93 -10.82 5.31
N LYS A 41 -4.59 -12.03 5.76
CA LYS A 41 -5.36 -12.76 6.77
C LYS A 41 -5.39 -12.03 8.10
N LEU A 42 -4.21 -11.66 8.61
CA LEU A 42 -4.07 -10.96 9.88
C LEU A 42 -4.80 -9.61 9.89
N LEU A 43 -4.81 -8.90 8.75
CA LEU A 43 -5.49 -7.62 8.66
C LEU A 43 -7.02 -7.76 8.73
N TYR A 44 -7.60 -8.77 8.09
CA TYR A 44 -9.02 -9.06 8.23
C TYR A 44 -9.37 -9.47 9.65
N GLU A 45 -8.62 -10.40 10.26
CA GLU A 45 -8.81 -10.83 11.65
C GLU A 45 -8.71 -9.65 12.63
N TYR A 46 -7.73 -8.78 12.44
CA TYR A 46 -7.56 -7.58 13.26
C TYR A 46 -8.68 -6.58 13.05
N ALA A 47 -9.09 -6.34 11.81
CA ALA A 47 -10.17 -5.42 11.50
C ALA A 47 -11.51 -5.87 12.09
N GLU A 48 -11.82 -7.16 12.01
CA GLU A 48 -13.00 -7.74 12.68
C GLU A 48 -12.91 -7.60 14.21
N LEU A 49 -11.76 -7.96 14.81
CA LEU A 49 -11.56 -7.87 16.26
C LEU A 49 -11.71 -6.45 16.80
N LYS A 50 -11.26 -5.45 16.03
CA LYS A 50 -11.24 -4.04 16.43
C LYS A 50 -12.42 -3.24 15.90
N ASN A 51 -13.35 -3.87 15.17
CA ASN A 51 -14.49 -3.22 14.49
C ASN A 51 -14.04 -2.10 13.54
N ILE A 52 -12.93 -2.29 12.83
CA ILE A 52 -12.44 -1.38 11.80
C ILE A 52 -13.27 -1.60 10.53
N SER A 53 -13.73 -0.51 9.92
CA SER A 53 -14.49 -0.55 8.68
C SER A 53 -13.67 -1.16 7.54
N HIS A 54 -14.11 -2.29 7.01
CA HIS A 54 -13.47 -3.00 5.91
C HIS A 54 -14.49 -3.79 5.09
N LYS A 55 -14.12 -4.17 3.87
CA LYS A 55 -14.97 -4.98 3.01
C LYS A 55 -14.16 -5.86 2.06
N LYS A 56 -14.49 -7.15 1.96
CA LYS A 56 -14.01 -8.04 0.90
C LYS A 56 -14.80 -7.77 -0.39
N THR A 57 -14.34 -6.83 -1.19
CA THR A 57 -14.97 -6.47 -2.47
C THR A 57 -14.63 -7.47 -3.57
N GLY A 58 -13.52 -8.18 -3.40
CA GLY A 58 -12.87 -8.86 -4.49
C GLY A 58 -12.20 -7.90 -5.47
N LYS A 59 -11.50 -8.46 -6.42
CA LYS A 59 -10.83 -7.72 -7.48
C LYS A 59 -10.81 -8.53 -8.76
N PHE A 60 -11.22 -7.92 -9.86
CA PHE A 60 -10.95 -8.43 -11.20
C PHE A 60 -9.59 -7.92 -11.70
N ILE A 61 -8.78 -8.82 -12.22
CA ILE A 61 -7.63 -8.51 -13.06
C ILE A 61 -8.09 -8.77 -14.48
N ILE A 62 -8.09 -7.77 -15.35
CA ILE A 62 -8.70 -7.84 -16.66
C ILE A 62 -7.68 -7.72 -17.79
N ALA A 63 -7.90 -8.49 -18.85
CA ALA A 63 -7.30 -8.30 -20.16
C ALA A 63 -8.33 -7.58 -21.02
N SER A 64 -8.03 -6.37 -21.45
CA SER A 64 -8.93 -5.58 -22.33
C SER A 64 -8.95 -6.14 -23.75
N HIS A 65 -7.85 -6.75 -24.20
CA HIS A 65 -7.69 -7.26 -25.55
C HIS A 65 -7.15 -8.70 -25.55
N GLU A 66 -7.45 -9.46 -26.63
CA GLU A 66 -7.02 -10.86 -26.76
C GLU A 66 -5.50 -11.06 -26.68
N ASN A 67 -4.71 -10.12 -27.20
CA ASN A 67 -3.25 -10.18 -27.11
C ASN A 67 -2.69 -10.09 -25.68
N GLU A 68 -3.50 -9.72 -24.72
CA GLU A 68 -3.15 -9.63 -23.30
C GLU A 68 -3.41 -10.93 -22.52
N LEU A 69 -4.19 -11.88 -23.08
CA LEU A 69 -4.57 -13.13 -22.41
C LEU A 69 -3.36 -13.96 -21.94
N ALA A 70 -2.27 -13.97 -22.73
CA ALA A 70 -1.04 -14.64 -22.33
C ALA A 70 -0.42 -14.05 -21.06
N ASN A 71 -0.51 -12.73 -20.87
CA ASN A 71 -0.03 -12.06 -19.65
C ASN A 71 -0.98 -12.29 -18.47
N LEU A 72 -2.29 -12.31 -18.71
CA LEU A 72 -3.28 -12.69 -17.71
C LEU A 72 -2.99 -14.10 -17.15
N ASN A 73 -2.72 -15.07 -18.03
CA ASN A 73 -2.35 -16.43 -17.63
C ASN A 73 -1.05 -16.49 -16.81
N LYS A 74 -0.04 -15.66 -17.13
CA LYS A 74 1.18 -15.59 -16.30
C LYS A 74 0.85 -15.17 -14.86
N ILE A 75 -0.03 -14.17 -14.68
CA ILE A 75 -0.48 -13.72 -13.35
C ILE A 75 -1.24 -14.86 -12.65
N PHE A 76 -2.09 -15.59 -13.36
CA PHE A 76 -2.79 -16.73 -12.80
C PHE A 76 -1.83 -17.79 -12.25
N LEU A 77 -0.86 -18.21 -13.06
CA LEU A 77 0.15 -19.20 -12.66
C LEU A 77 1.00 -18.70 -11.50
N GLN A 78 1.41 -17.42 -11.52
CA GLN A 78 2.15 -16.81 -10.43
C GLN A 78 1.33 -16.79 -9.14
N GLY A 79 0.08 -16.35 -9.19
CA GLY A 79 -0.81 -16.34 -8.02
C GLY A 79 -1.05 -17.73 -7.45
N LYS A 80 -1.27 -18.73 -8.31
CA LYS A 80 -1.38 -20.13 -7.89
C LYS A 80 -0.11 -20.64 -7.24
N SER A 81 1.07 -20.33 -7.80
CA SER A 81 2.36 -20.73 -7.20
C SER A 81 2.60 -20.09 -5.84
N ASN A 82 2.04 -18.91 -5.60
CA ASN A 82 2.07 -18.20 -4.31
C ASN A 82 1.03 -18.74 -3.30
N GLY A 83 0.13 -19.62 -3.72
CA GLY A 83 -0.96 -20.14 -2.89
C GLY A 83 -2.12 -19.16 -2.68
N VAL A 84 -2.26 -18.16 -3.58
CA VAL A 84 -3.35 -17.19 -3.55
C VAL A 84 -4.60 -17.82 -4.17
N ASP A 85 -5.78 -17.61 -3.56
CA ASP A 85 -7.06 -17.93 -4.20
C ASP A 85 -7.30 -16.95 -5.36
N LEU A 86 -6.99 -17.41 -6.55
CA LEU A 86 -7.17 -16.69 -7.81
C LEU A 86 -7.93 -17.59 -8.78
N ARG A 87 -9.01 -17.09 -9.36
CA ARG A 87 -9.94 -17.85 -10.18
C ARG A 87 -10.05 -17.25 -11.56
N GLU A 88 -10.08 -18.10 -12.58
CA GLU A 88 -10.50 -17.67 -13.91
C GLU A 88 -12.00 -17.38 -13.88
N SER A 89 -12.41 -16.28 -14.51
CA SER A 89 -13.82 -15.90 -14.64
C SER A 89 -14.23 -15.92 -16.11
N THR A 90 -15.39 -16.49 -16.38
CA THR A 90 -15.98 -16.39 -17.72
C THR A 90 -16.45 -14.97 -18.01
N LEU A 91 -16.50 -14.59 -19.28
CA LEU A 91 -17.00 -13.27 -19.67
C LEU A 91 -18.46 -13.06 -19.23
N GLU A 92 -19.26 -14.12 -19.21
CA GLU A 92 -20.65 -14.08 -18.76
C GLU A 92 -20.73 -13.77 -17.24
N GLU A 93 -19.89 -14.42 -16.43
CA GLU A 93 -19.80 -14.14 -14.98
C GLU A 93 -19.37 -12.70 -14.71
N VAL A 94 -18.37 -12.22 -15.45
CA VAL A 94 -17.91 -10.82 -15.31
C VAL A 94 -19.02 -9.85 -15.73
N LYS A 95 -19.64 -10.05 -16.89
CA LYS A 95 -20.71 -9.18 -17.42
C LYS A 95 -21.93 -9.14 -16.51
N LYS A 96 -22.24 -10.24 -15.84
CA LYS A 96 -23.33 -10.31 -14.85
C LYS A 96 -23.03 -9.48 -13.60
N LYS A 97 -21.77 -9.45 -13.17
CA LYS A 97 -21.34 -8.77 -11.96
C LYS A 97 -20.97 -7.30 -12.20
N GLU A 98 -20.31 -7.04 -13.31
CA GLU A 98 -19.79 -5.74 -13.74
C GLU A 98 -20.23 -5.46 -15.19
N PRO A 99 -21.49 -5.05 -15.43
CA PRO A 99 -22.05 -4.91 -16.78
C PRO A 99 -21.34 -3.90 -17.69
N GLU A 100 -20.66 -2.93 -17.10
CA GLU A 100 -19.96 -1.86 -17.83
C GLU A 100 -18.61 -2.31 -18.42
N LEU A 101 -18.10 -3.49 -18.02
CA LEU A 101 -16.81 -3.96 -18.53
C LEU A 101 -16.94 -4.59 -19.92
N ASP A 102 -16.09 -4.15 -20.85
CA ASP A 102 -15.85 -4.78 -22.15
C ASP A 102 -14.41 -5.29 -22.19
N ILE A 103 -14.23 -6.62 -22.13
CA ILE A 103 -12.94 -7.27 -21.90
C ILE A 103 -12.81 -8.58 -22.65
N ALA A 104 -11.56 -9.00 -22.90
CA ALA A 104 -11.24 -10.29 -23.51
C ALA A 104 -11.09 -11.43 -22.48
N GLY A 105 -10.75 -11.11 -21.22
CA GLY A 105 -10.62 -12.12 -20.18
C GLY A 105 -10.42 -11.53 -18.79
N ALA A 106 -10.68 -12.32 -17.76
CA ALA A 106 -10.53 -11.87 -16.38
C ALA A 106 -10.11 -12.99 -15.41
N LEU A 107 -9.40 -12.58 -14.36
CA LEU A 107 -9.18 -13.37 -13.14
C LEU A 107 -9.89 -12.68 -11.98
N PHE A 108 -10.44 -13.44 -11.07
CA PHE A 108 -11.07 -12.93 -9.86
C PHE A 108 -10.27 -13.31 -8.62
N SER A 109 -9.94 -12.31 -7.78
CA SER A 109 -9.27 -12.47 -6.48
C SER A 109 -10.27 -12.17 -5.36
N PRO A 110 -10.89 -13.18 -4.74
CA PRO A 110 -11.92 -12.97 -3.72
C PRO A 110 -11.41 -12.40 -2.41
N GLU A 111 -10.13 -12.64 -2.07
CA GLU A 111 -9.52 -12.19 -0.81
C GLU A 111 -9.00 -10.75 -0.87
N THR A 112 -9.11 -10.08 -2.01
CA THR A 112 -8.83 -8.65 -2.10
C THR A 112 -9.99 -7.83 -1.54
N GLY A 113 -9.68 -6.74 -0.85
CA GLY A 113 -10.71 -5.87 -0.29
C GLY A 113 -10.21 -4.46 -0.03
N ILE A 114 -10.99 -3.70 0.71
CA ILE A 114 -10.70 -2.33 1.12
C ILE A 114 -10.85 -2.19 2.64
N ILE A 115 -10.13 -1.23 3.22
CA ILE A 115 -10.14 -0.94 4.66
C ILE A 115 -10.10 0.57 4.89
N ASP A 116 -10.72 1.03 5.96
CA ASP A 116 -10.52 2.38 6.47
C ASP A 116 -9.15 2.50 7.13
N VAL A 117 -8.21 3.10 6.41
CA VAL A 117 -6.82 3.23 6.88
C VAL A 117 -6.70 4.16 8.10
N PRO A 118 -7.39 5.31 8.18
CA PRO A 118 -7.45 6.12 9.38
C PRO A 118 -7.89 5.36 10.63
N GLU A 119 -9.00 4.59 10.55
CA GLU A 119 -9.45 3.76 11.68
C GLU A 119 -8.41 2.71 12.06
N PHE A 120 -7.77 2.07 11.07
CA PHE A 120 -6.72 1.08 11.30
C PHE A 120 -5.52 1.69 12.04
N ILE A 121 -5.02 2.86 11.62
CA ILE A 121 -3.90 3.55 12.26
C ILE A 121 -4.26 3.96 13.69
N THR A 122 -5.46 4.52 13.89
CA THR A 122 -5.95 4.91 15.22
C THR A 122 -6.04 3.70 16.17
N SER A 123 -6.50 2.55 15.65
CA SER A 123 -6.57 1.31 16.43
C SER A 123 -5.19 0.80 16.84
N LEU A 124 -4.20 0.85 15.93
CA LEU A 124 -2.81 0.48 16.25
C LEU A 124 -2.19 1.40 17.31
N GLU A 125 -2.44 2.71 17.22
CA GLU A 125 -1.99 3.67 18.23
C GLU A 125 -2.63 3.36 19.60
N GLY A 126 -3.94 3.07 19.62
CA GLY A 126 -4.64 2.64 20.82
C GLY A 126 -4.05 1.36 21.44
N ASP A 127 -3.64 0.39 20.62
CA ASP A 127 -3.00 -0.84 21.09
C ASP A 127 -1.61 -0.57 21.68
N ILE A 128 -0.84 0.36 21.13
CA ILE A 128 0.44 0.78 21.72
C ILE A 128 0.20 1.34 23.12
N GLN A 129 -0.76 2.24 23.27
CA GLN A 129 -1.08 2.87 24.56
C GLN A 129 -1.63 1.86 25.58
N HIS A 130 -2.52 0.97 25.14
CA HIS A 130 -3.07 -0.10 25.99
C HIS A 130 -1.99 -1.04 26.53
N ASN A 131 -0.95 -1.28 25.74
CA ASN A 131 0.21 -2.10 26.14
C ASN A 131 1.32 -1.24 26.80
N HIS A 132 0.97 -0.08 27.38
CA HIS A 132 1.88 0.81 28.08
C HIS A 132 3.03 1.37 27.21
N GLY A 133 2.87 1.33 25.89
CA GLY A 133 3.79 1.99 24.96
C GLY A 133 3.52 3.50 24.91
N ILE A 134 4.54 4.24 24.50
CA ILE A 134 4.47 5.68 24.34
C ILE A 134 4.70 6.02 22.86
N VAL A 135 3.87 6.90 22.30
CA VAL A 135 4.09 7.54 21.01
C VAL A 135 4.42 9.01 21.27
N SER A 136 5.61 9.42 20.88
CA SER A 136 6.05 10.81 20.96
C SER A 136 5.96 11.43 19.58
N PHE A 137 5.01 12.32 19.38
CA PHE A 137 4.82 13.09 18.16
C PHE A 137 5.72 14.31 18.13
N ASN A 138 5.85 14.96 16.96
CA ASN A 138 6.75 16.10 16.73
C ASN A 138 8.19 15.80 17.16
N THR A 139 8.59 14.53 17.13
CA THR A 139 9.88 14.07 17.63
C THR A 139 10.72 13.54 16.47
N ASN A 140 11.75 14.29 16.11
CA ASN A 140 12.67 13.93 15.04
C ASN A 140 13.78 13.00 15.56
N PHE A 141 14.04 11.93 14.85
CA PHE A 141 15.24 11.13 15.02
C PHE A 141 16.44 11.87 14.40
N LEU A 142 17.51 12.05 15.15
CA LEU A 142 18.73 12.69 14.64
C LEU A 142 19.84 11.69 14.33
N SER A 143 20.13 10.80 15.28
CA SER A 143 21.14 9.76 15.12
C SER A 143 21.01 8.69 16.19
N ALA A 144 21.65 7.54 15.96
CA ALA A 144 21.81 6.54 16.99
C ALA A 144 23.22 5.95 17.00
N LYS A 145 23.71 5.63 18.20
CA LYS A 145 24.98 4.95 18.38
C LYS A 145 24.78 3.69 19.22
N ARG A 146 25.26 2.56 18.72
CA ARG A 146 25.26 1.31 19.49
C ARG A 146 26.42 1.31 20.47
N ASN A 147 26.13 1.20 21.77
CA ASN A 147 27.08 1.09 22.85
C ASN A 147 26.86 -0.24 23.57
N GLY A 148 27.65 -1.24 23.20
CA GLY A 148 27.49 -2.60 23.71
C GLY A 148 26.13 -3.23 23.34
N LYS A 149 25.26 -3.46 24.31
CA LYS A 149 23.93 -4.07 24.13
C LYS A 149 22.80 -3.07 23.99
N ALA A 150 23.07 -1.77 24.05
CA ALA A 150 22.06 -0.72 23.97
C ALA A 150 22.37 0.30 22.87
N PHE A 151 21.34 0.98 22.41
CA PHE A 151 21.43 2.15 21.55
C PHE A 151 21.28 3.42 22.40
N SER A 152 22.12 4.41 22.13
CA SER A 152 21.95 5.79 22.55
C SER A 152 21.39 6.54 21.34
N ILE A 153 20.18 7.03 21.45
CA ILE A 153 19.38 7.59 20.36
C ILE A 153 19.19 9.07 20.64
N LYS A 154 19.71 9.93 19.77
CA LYS A 154 19.50 11.38 19.82
C LYS A 154 18.24 11.75 19.08
N CYS A 155 17.40 12.52 19.73
CA CYS A 155 16.15 13.03 19.21
C CYS A 155 16.06 14.53 19.38
N PHE A 156 15.16 15.15 18.65
CA PHE A 156 14.84 16.57 18.76
C PHE A 156 13.32 16.76 18.83
N ASP A 157 12.91 17.47 19.88
CA ASP A 157 11.55 17.95 20.11
C ASP A 157 11.75 19.31 20.79
N GLU A 158 11.49 20.44 20.34
CA GLU A 158 11.85 21.75 20.87
C GLU A 158 13.34 21.88 21.30
N LYS A 159 13.94 20.83 21.83
CA LYS A 159 15.36 20.71 22.24
C LYS A 159 15.89 19.29 21.97
N GLU A 160 17.20 19.16 21.89
CA GLU A 160 17.85 17.85 21.79
C GLU A 160 17.75 17.09 23.12
N PHE A 161 17.48 15.79 23.02
CA PHE A 161 17.49 14.85 24.14
C PHE A 161 17.96 13.46 23.70
N GLU A 162 18.28 12.61 24.66
CA GLU A 162 18.77 11.26 24.42
C GLU A 162 17.86 10.20 25.04
N ILE A 163 17.58 9.15 24.28
CA ILE A 163 16.86 7.95 24.71
C ILE A 163 17.82 6.77 24.67
N LYS A 164 17.75 5.87 25.65
CA LYS A 164 18.44 4.59 25.64
C LYS A 164 17.46 3.45 25.38
N SER A 165 17.82 2.53 24.48
CA SER A 165 17.00 1.37 24.16
C SER A 165 17.85 0.15 23.86
N SER A 166 17.36 -1.05 24.21
CA SER A 166 17.99 -2.31 23.82
C SER A 166 17.81 -2.63 22.35
N TYR A 167 16.76 -2.12 21.72
CA TYR A 167 16.41 -2.34 20.31
C TYR A 167 16.10 -0.99 19.65
N LEU A 168 16.46 -0.88 18.37
CA LEU A 168 16.07 0.20 17.49
C LEU A 168 15.44 -0.40 16.25
N ILE A 169 14.16 -0.09 16.00
CA ILE A 169 13.43 -0.55 14.82
C ILE A 169 13.21 0.65 13.90
N ASN A 170 13.79 0.58 12.71
CA ASN A 170 13.61 1.60 11.69
C ASN A 170 12.33 1.28 10.88
N SER A 171 11.28 2.04 11.11
CA SER A 171 10.01 2.00 10.39
C SER A 171 9.65 3.38 9.79
N ALA A 172 10.67 4.17 9.43
CA ALA A 172 10.51 5.56 9.02
C ALA A 172 9.97 5.73 7.58
N GLY A 173 9.46 4.66 6.94
CA GLY A 173 8.85 4.75 5.61
C GLY A 173 9.83 5.35 4.59
N LEU A 174 9.44 6.44 3.93
CA LEU A 174 10.29 7.13 2.95
C LEU A 174 11.56 7.74 3.57
N GLY A 175 11.60 7.96 4.89
CA GLY A 175 12.78 8.44 5.63
C GLY A 175 13.73 7.33 6.10
N SER A 176 13.46 6.07 5.78
CA SER A 176 14.20 4.92 6.32
C SER A 176 15.69 4.89 5.92
N GLU A 177 16.05 5.39 4.75
CA GLU A 177 17.45 5.56 4.32
C GLU A 177 18.18 6.55 5.23
N ASN A 178 17.60 7.72 5.50
CA ASN A 178 18.17 8.74 6.35
C ASN A 178 18.39 8.24 7.79
N VAL A 179 17.41 7.49 8.32
CA VAL A 179 17.54 6.86 9.64
C VAL A 179 18.68 5.86 9.64
N SER A 180 18.75 4.94 8.67
CA SER A 180 19.81 3.93 8.58
C SER A 180 21.19 4.55 8.48
N SER A 181 21.35 5.56 7.62
CA SER A 181 22.62 6.29 7.42
C SER A 181 23.10 7.02 8.68
N SER A 182 22.18 7.32 9.61
CA SER A 182 22.48 8.02 10.86
C SER A 182 22.67 7.08 12.06
N VAL A 183 22.74 5.76 11.84
CA VAL A 183 23.02 4.76 12.88
C VAL A 183 24.48 4.30 12.81
N SER A 184 25.22 4.34 13.94
CA SER A 184 26.63 3.94 14.01
C SER A 184 26.88 2.93 15.14
N PRO A 185 27.69 1.90 14.88
CA PRO A 185 28.16 1.46 13.57
C PRO A 185 27.04 0.68 12.83
N LEU A 186 26.84 0.97 11.57
CA LEU A 186 26.01 0.20 10.66
C LEU A 186 26.78 0.01 9.35
N SER A 187 26.85 -1.22 8.83
CA SER A 187 27.48 -1.49 7.54
C SER A 187 26.62 -0.92 6.41
N GLU A 188 27.27 -0.39 5.37
CA GLU A 188 26.61 0.17 4.18
C GLU A 188 25.65 -0.82 3.50
N GLU A 189 25.91 -2.12 3.60
CA GLU A 189 25.03 -3.18 3.07
C GLU A 189 23.60 -3.18 3.68
N PHE A 190 23.43 -2.58 4.87
CA PHE A 190 22.14 -2.43 5.53
C PHE A 190 21.50 -1.04 5.32
N THR A 191 22.15 -0.18 4.54
CA THR A 191 21.62 1.12 4.16
C THR A 191 21.11 1.06 2.72
N HIS A 192 19.79 0.92 2.57
CA HIS A 192 19.17 0.80 1.25
C HIS A 192 18.74 2.16 0.73
N LYS A 193 19.15 2.47 -0.50
CA LYS A 193 18.72 3.69 -1.18
C LYS A 193 17.23 3.63 -1.48
N ILE A 194 16.51 4.71 -1.17
CA ILE A 194 15.10 4.88 -1.47
C ILE A 194 14.95 5.67 -2.77
N HIS A 195 14.14 5.17 -3.69
CA HIS A 195 13.73 5.86 -4.90
C HIS A 195 12.26 6.22 -4.80
N TYR A 196 11.93 7.47 -5.04
CA TYR A 196 10.57 7.97 -4.88
C TYR A 196 9.79 7.83 -6.19
N ALA A 197 8.55 7.34 -6.06
CA ALA A 197 7.59 7.31 -7.15
C ALA A 197 6.32 8.00 -6.70
N LYS A 198 5.86 8.97 -7.49
CA LYS A 198 4.64 9.74 -7.27
C LYS A 198 3.52 9.16 -8.12
N GLY A 199 2.33 9.04 -7.55
CA GLY A 199 1.12 8.62 -8.24
C GLY A 199 -0.06 9.53 -7.91
N HIS A 200 -0.91 9.77 -8.90
CA HIS A 200 -2.11 10.59 -8.77
C HIS A 200 -3.35 9.72 -8.86
N TYR A 201 -4.40 10.15 -8.16
CA TYR A 201 -5.75 9.61 -8.30
C TYR A 201 -6.73 10.71 -8.64
N PHE A 202 -7.60 10.45 -9.60
CA PHE A 202 -8.76 11.28 -9.90
C PHE A 202 -10.03 10.63 -9.36
N LYS A 203 -10.83 11.41 -8.63
CA LYS A 203 -12.14 10.99 -8.17
C LYS A 203 -13.19 11.25 -9.24
N TYR A 204 -14.12 10.31 -9.38
CA TYR A 204 -15.28 10.47 -10.26
C TYR A 204 -16.47 10.97 -9.45
N SER A 205 -17.10 12.03 -9.87
CA SER A 205 -18.23 12.67 -9.16
C SER A 205 -19.59 11.99 -9.40
N GLY A 206 -19.65 11.01 -10.32
CA GLY A 206 -20.87 10.24 -10.58
C GLY A 206 -21.05 9.05 -9.65
N VAL A 207 -22.09 8.27 -9.91
CA VAL A 207 -22.37 7.02 -9.19
C VAL A 207 -21.33 5.97 -9.57
N ASN A 208 -20.80 5.27 -8.59
CA ASN A 208 -19.91 4.13 -8.83
C ASN A 208 -20.72 2.94 -9.37
N PRO A 209 -20.44 2.47 -10.60
CA PRO A 209 -21.15 1.33 -11.17
C PRO A 209 -20.54 -0.03 -10.76
N PHE A 210 -19.40 -0.06 -10.04
CA PHE A 210 -18.63 -1.26 -9.76
C PHE A 210 -18.80 -1.76 -8.33
N ASP A 211 -18.92 -3.06 -8.18
CA ASP A 211 -18.95 -3.74 -6.88
C ASP A 211 -17.59 -4.32 -6.48
N ALA A 212 -16.73 -4.61 -7.47
CA ALA A 212 -15.36 -5.09 -7.28
C ALA A 212 -14.33 -4.05 -7.74
N LEU A 213 -13.08 -4.19 -7.27
CA LEU A 213 -11.96 -3.42 -7.80
C LEU A 213 -11.59 -3.96 -9.19
N ILE A 214 -11.28 -3.07 -10.16
CA ILE A 214 -10.92 -3.47 -11.52
C ILE A 214 -9.49 -3.02 -11.80
N TYR A 215 -8.63 -4.00 -12.06
CA TYR A 215 -7.21 -3.76 -12.33
C TYR A 215 -6.86 -4.26 -13.72
N PRO A 216 -6.71 -3.36 -14.70
CA PRO A 216 -6.16 -3.73 -16.01
C PRO A 216 -4.75 -4.30 -15.88
N LEU A 217 -4.36 -5.10 -16.85
CA LEU A 217 -2.97 -5.55 -16.95
C LEU A 217 -2.04 -4.37 -17.20
N PRO A 218 -0.83 -4.37 -16.60
CA PRO A 218 0.18 -3.39 -16.94
C PRO A 218 0.54 -3.53 -18.43
N SER A 219 0.54 -2.41 -19.16
CA SER A 219 1.07 -2.33 -20.52
C SER A 219 2.53 -1.85 -20.52
N GLU A 220 3.23 -1.94 -21.65
CA GLU A 220 4.60 -1.40 -21.79
C GLU A 220 4.67 0.10 -21.55
N SER A 221 3.57 0.82 -21.77
CA SER A 221 3.46 2.28 -21.65
C SER A 221 2.74 2.78 -20.40
N SER A 222 2.11 1.88 -19.61
CA SER A 222 1.28 2.26 -18.46
C SER A 222 1.14 1.08 -17.50
N GLN A 223 1.07 1.35 -16.20
CA GLN A 223 0.68 0.33 -15.22
C GLN A 223 -0.83 -0.02 -15.29
N GLY A 224 -1.56 0.54 -16.26
CA GLY A 224 -3.01 0.51 -16.30
C GLY A 224 -3.63 1.36 -15.19
N LEU A 225 -4.65 2.16 -15.51
CA LEU A 225 -5.38 2.89 -14.48
C LEU A 225 -6.29 1.92 -13.72
N HIS A 226 -5.99 1.71 -12.45
CA HIS A 226 -6.86 0.92 -11.59
C HIS A 226 -8.17 1.68 -11.36
N VAL A 227 -9.27 0.94 -11.39
CA VAL A 227 -10.57 1.40 -10.94
C VAL A 227 -10.74 0.93 -9.50
N GLY A 228 -10.82 1.86 -8.59
CA GLY A 228 -10.97 1.59 -7.17
C GLY A 228 -11.98 2.51 -6.52
N PHE A 229 -12.33 2.23 -5.29
CA PHE A 229 -13.20 3.06 -4.47
C PHE A 229 -12.82 2.92 -3.00
N ASP A 230 -13.21 3.90 -2.19
CA ASP A 230 -13.02 3.89 -0.75
C ASP A 230 -14.23 3.29 -0.01
N MET A 231 -14.20 3.34 1.33
CA MET A 231 -15.30 2.82 2.16
C MET A 231 -16.64 3.54 1.95
N SER A 232 -16.61 4.75 1.38
CA SER A 232 -17.83 5.48 0.98
C SER A 232 -18.29 5.17 -0.46
N TYR A 233 -17.62 4.21 -1.13
CA TYR A 233 -17.84 3.88 -2.55
C TYR A 233 -17.55 5.02 -3.52
N GLN A 234 -16.78 6.03 -3.09
CA GLN A 234 -16.32 7.08 -3.98
C GLN A 234 -15.32 6.51 -4.99
N LEU A 235 -15.77 6.43 -6.25
CA LEU A 235 -14.97 5.90 -7.36
C LEU A 235 -13.76 6.79 -7.63
N ARG A 236 -12.63 6.14 -7.90
CA ARG A 236 -11.37 6.79 -8.26
C ARG A 236 -10.58 5.97 -9.25
N PHE A 237 -9.83 6.66 -10.08
CA PHE A 237 -8.96 6.10 -11.10
C PHE A 237 -7.51 6.44 -10.77
N GLY A 238 -6.62 5.45 -10.87
CA GLY A 238 -5.21 5.62 -10.56
C GLY A 238 -4.61 4.45 -9.79
N PRO A 239 -3.33 4.54 -9.43
CA PRO A 239 -2.48 5.67 -9.71
C PRO A 239 -1.88 5.62 -11.12
N ASP A 240 -1.43 6.77 -11.62
CA ASP A 240 -0.31 6.82 -12.55
C ASP A 240 1.01 6.64 -11.79
N ILE A 241 2.14 6.66 -12.49
CA ILE A 241 3.45 6.60 -11.85
C ILE A 241 4.42 7.54 -12.56
N SER A 242 5.15 8.31 -11.76
CA SER A 242 6.30 9.10 -12.21
C SER A 242 7.40 9.06 -11.16
N TRP A 243 8.65 8.86 -11.60
CA TRP A 243 9.81 8.92 -10.72
C TRP A 243 10.12 10.38 -10.40
N VAL A 244 10.44 10.63 -9.12
CA VAL A 244 10.77 11.97 -8.61
C VAL A 244 12.01 11.88 -7.73
N ASP A 245 12.79 12.96 -7.67
CA ASP A 245 14.04 12.99 -6.91
C ASP A 245 13.80 13.33 -5.42
N GLU A 246 12.69 13.97 -5.11
CA GLU A 246 12.31 14.36 -3.75
C GLU A 246 10.83 14.07 -3.46
N ILE A 247 10.47 14.06 -2.17
CA ILE A 247 9.09 13.86 -1.74
C ILE A 247 8.29 15.12 -2.11
N ASP A 248 7.34 14.95 -3.06
CA ASP A 248 6.44 16.00 -3.50
C ASP A 248 5.00 15.47 -3.53
N TYR A 249 4.11 16.11 -2.78
CA TYR A 249 2.68 15.79 -2.73
C TYR A 249 1.82 16.80 -3.50
N ALA A 250 2.41 17.72 -4.26
CA ALA A 250 1.65 18.64 -5.11
C ALA A 250 0.85 17.86 -6.16
N PHE A 251 -0.40 18.25 -6.38
CA PHE A 251 -1.27 17.61 -7.36
C PHE A 251 -1.09 18.28 -8.73
N ASP A 252 -0.94 17.48 -9.78
CA ASP A 252 -0.81 17.96 -11.15
C ASP A 252 -2.14 17.79 -11.90
N GLU A 253 -2.90 18.89 -12.03
CA GLU A 253 -4.18 18.90 -12.74
C GLU A 253 -4.04 18.68 -14.25
N SER A 254 -2.86 18.91 -14.83
CA SER A 254 -2.63 18.71 -16.28
C SER A 254 -2.75 17.25 -16.71
N LEU A 255 -2.65 16.32 -15.77
CA LEU A 255 -2.81 14.89 -16.01
C LEU A 255 -4.27 14.47 -16.28
N LYS A 256 -5.25 15.34 -16.03
CA LYS A 256 -6.69 15.03 -16.15
C LYS A 256 -7.06 14.45 -17.52
N GLU A 257 -6.62 15.09 -18.60
CA GLU A 257 -6.93 14.64 -19.96
C GLU A 257 -6.34 13.26 -20.25
N LYS A 258 -5.11 12.98 -19.76
CA LYS A 258 -4.49 11.66 -19.89
C LYS A 258 -5.32 10.57 -19.19
N PHE A 259 -5.83 10.85 -17.98
CA PHE A 259 -6.68 9.92 -17.26
C PHE A 259 -8.01 9.69 -17.98
N ILE A 260 -8.68 10.74 -18.49
CA ILE A 260 -9.94 10.62 -19.25
C ILE A 260 -9.76 9.73 -20.49
N HIS A 261 -8.62 9.85 -21.21
CA HIS A 261 -8.37 9.02 -22.39
C HIS A 261 -7.98 7.56 -22.07
N SER A 262 -7.65 7.27 -20.81
CA SER A 262 -7.23 5.92 -20.38
C SER A 262 -8.35 5.12 -19.72
N ILE A 263 -9.53 5.73 -19.54
CA ILE A 263 -10.74 5.13 -18.98
C ILE A 263 -11.66 4.71 -20.12
#